data_9c89283982f662aa8b329b6a231a9180
#
_entry.id   9c89283982f662aa8b329b6a231a9180
#
_cell.length_a   1.000
_cell.length_b   1.000
_cell.length_c   1.000
_cell.angle_alpha   90.00
_cell.angle_beta   90.00
_cell.angle_gamma   90.00
#
_symmetry.space_group_name_H-M   'P 1'
#
loop_
_entity.id
_entity.type
_entity.pdbx_description
1 polymer ?
#
loop_
_entity_poly.entity_id
_entity_poly.type
_entity_poly.pdbx_seq_one_letter_code
_entity_poly.pdbx_strand_id
1 'polypeptide(L)'
;QVRFDVAIAALAPDLKVLTPAREWGMSREETISYGERCGIPAPVSKKSPYSIDLNLLGRSVEAGPLEDPMVAPPEEVFAMSVSVDAAPSQSQEIEIGFEAGNPVSIDGVRLAPVELIREANRLAGMHGIGRLDMIENRVVGIKSREIYETPGLLLLIQAHQELESLTLAADVLRTKRQLEMQWADLVYQGLWFGPLK
;
A
#
# COMPACT_ATOMS: atom_id res chain seq x y z
N GLN A 1 -0.68 -11.90 -6.90
CA GLN A 1 -0.97 -13.33 -7.09
C GLN A 1 0.04 -14.22 -6.37
N VAL A 2 1.35 -14.03 -6.57
CA VAL A 2 2.40 -14.88 -5.94
C VAL A 2 2.23 -14.96 -4.43
N ARG A 3 1.91 -13.86 -3.75
CA ARG A 3 1.68 -13.85 -2.28
C ARG A 3 0.51 -14.73 -1.86
N PHE A 4 -0.57 -14.77 -2.63
CA PHE A 4 -1.69 -15.68 -2.37
C PHE A 4 -1.28 -17.14 -2.58
N ASP A 5 -0.61 -17.46 -3.68
CA ASP A 5 -0.17 -18.82 -3.98
C ASP A 5 0.78 -19.35 -2.89
N VAL A 6 1.74 -18.54 -2.46
CA VAL A 6 2.70 -18.88 -1.40
C VAL A 6 2.00 -19.05 -0.05
N ALA A 7 1.10 -18.12 0.31
CA ALA A 7 0.36 -18.21 1.57
C ALA A 7 -0.55 -19.46 1.62
N ILE A 8 -1.26 -19.75 0.55
CA ILE A 8 -2.12 -20.94 0.47
C ILE A 8 -1.28 -22.20 0.55
N ALA A 9 -0.17 -22.29 -0.19
CA ALA A 9 0.74 -23.42 -0.13
C ALA A 9 1.31 -23.66 1.29
N ALA A 10 1.56 -22.59 2.05
CA ALA A 10 2.09 -22.68 3.41
C ALA A 10 1.02 -23.04 4.45
N LEU A 11 -0.20 -22.52 4.31
CA LEU A 11 -1.27 -22.65 5.31
C LEU A 11 -2.24 -23.80 5.05
N ALA A 12 -2.44 -24.15 3.79
CA ALA A 12 -3.40 -25.15 3.37
C ALA A 12 -2.91 -25.87 2.08
N PRO A 13 -1.82 -26.65 2.16
CA PRO A 13 -1.16 -27.24 0.99
C PRO A 13 -2.05 -28.22 0.22
N ASP A 14 -3.10 -28.75 0.85
CA ASP A 14 -4.04 -29.67 0.23
C ASP A 14 -5.09 -28.99 -0.65
N LEU A 15 -5.18 -27.65 -0.60
CA LEU A 15 -6.11 -26.89 -1.43
C LEU A 15 -5.57 -26.73 -2.86
N LYS A 16 -6.42 -27.03 -3.83
CA LYS A 16 -6.13 -26.73 -5.23
C LYS A 16 -6.41 -25.26 -5.52
N VAL A 17 -5.39 -24.53 -5.95
CA VAL A 17 -5.53 -23.14 -6.40
C VAL A 17 -5.91 -23.14 -7.88
N LEU A 18 -7.04 -22.48 -8.20
CA LEU A 18 -7.49 -22.25 -9.58
C LEU A 18 -7.17 -20.80 -9.96
N THR A 19 -6.56 -20.62 -11.10
CA THR A 19 -6.13 -19.30 -11.60
C THR A 19 -6.62 -19.05 -13.02
N PRO A 20 -7.94 -18.88 -13.22
CA PRO A 20 -8.54 -18.82 -14.54
C PRO A 20 -7.90 -17.80 -15.46
N ALA A 21 -7.56 -16.62 -14.96
CA ALA A 21 -6.93 -15.55 -15.76
C ALA A 21 -5.56 -15.98 -16.34
N ARG A 22 -4.78 -16.79 -15.59
CA ARG A 22 -3.51 -17.34 -16.08
C ARG A 22 -3.74 -18.52 -17.05
N GLU A 23 -4.71 -19.36 -16.74
CA GLU A 23 -5.03 -20.56 -17.53
C GLU A 23 -5.64 -20.20 -18.88
N TRP A 24 -6.47 -19.15 -18.93
CA TRP A 24 -7.12 -18.68 -20.16
C TRP A 24 -6.18 -17.87 -21.06
N GLY A 25 -5.14 -17.27 -20.51
CA GLY A 25 -4.19 -16.44 -21.26
C GLY A 25 -4.82 -15.21 -21.90
N MET A 26 -5.96 -14.73 -21.40
CA MET A 26 -6.66 -13.57 -21.91
C MET A 26 -5.94 -12.28 -21.55
N SER A 27 -5.87 -11.37 -22.52
CA SER A 27 -5.50 -9.99 -22.27
C SER A 27 -6.55 -9.28 -21.39
N ARG A 28 -6.20 -8.09 -20.86
CA ARG A 28 -7.14 -7.27 -20.08
C ARG A 28 -8.41 -6.93 -20.89
N GLU A 29 -8.26 -6.56 -22.15
CA GLU A 29 -9.38 -6.22 -23.03
C GLU A 29 -10.30 -7.41 -23.29
N GLU A 30 -9.72 -8.59 -23.52
CA GLU A 30 -10.48 -9.83 -23.71
C GLU A 30 -11.23 -10.22 -22.44
N THR A 31 -10.62 -10.05 -21.27
CA THR A 31 -11.26 -10.33 -19.97
C THR A 31 -12.44 -9.38 -19.73
N ILE A 32 -12.31 -8.08 -20.03
CA ILE A 32 -13.40 -7.11 -19.93
C ILE A 32 -14.54 -7.50 -20.89
N SER A 33 -14.21 -7.81 -22.15
CA SER A 33 -15.20 -8.22 -23.14
C SER A 33 -15.90 -9.53 -22.77
N TYR A 34 -15.20 -10.45 -22.13
CA TYR A 34 -15.79 -11.67 -21.58
C TYR A 34 -16.80 -11.37 -20.45
N GLY A 35 -16.43 -10.48 -19.51
CA GLY A 35 -17.30 -10.04 -18.43
C GLY A 35 -18.57 -9.38 -18.95
N GLU A 36 -18.45 -8.48 -19.93
CA GLU A 36 -19.60 -7.83 -20.59
C GLU A 36 -20.56 -8.85 -21.21
N ARG A 37 -20.03 -9.84 -21.94
CA ARG A 37 -20.84 -10.92 -22.55
C ARG A 37 -21.53 -11.80 -21.52
N CYS A 38 -20.93 -11.98 -20.36
CA CYS A 38 -21.48 -12.78 -19.26
C CYS A 38 -22.39 -11.96 -18.34
N GLY A 39 -22.62 -10.68 -18.59
CA GLY A 39 -23.44 -9.80 -17.75
C GLY A 39 -22.83 -9.54 -16.37
N ILE A 40 -21.50 -9.67 -16.23
CA ILE A 40 -20.78 -9.42 -14.96
C ILE A 40 -20.53 -7.91 -14.85
N PRO A 41 -21.10 -7.22 -13.83
CA PRO A 41 -20.85 -5.82 -13.62
C PRO A 41 -19.40 -5.64 -13.16
N ALA A 42 -18.56 -5.11 -14.05
CA ALA A 42 -17.18 -4.77 -13.72
C ALA A 42 -17.06 -3.25 -13.54
N PRO A 43 -16.49 -2.75 -12.43
CA PRO A 43 -16.27 -1.32 -12.22
C PRO A 43 -15.16 -0.75 -13.12
N VAL A 44 -14.58 -1.58 -13.99
CA VAL A 44 -13.44 -1.22 -14.83
C VAL A 44 -13.92 -0.78 -16.20
N SER A 45 -13.65 0.46 -16.59
CA SER A 45 -13.92 0.92 -17.94
C SER A 45 -12.66 0.78 -18.82
N LYS A 46 -12.85 0.51 -20.11
CA LYS A 46 -11.76 0.57 -21.13
C LYS A 46 -11.07 1.94 -21.20
N LYS A 47 -11.63 2.96 -20.51
CA LYS A 47 -11.13 4.35 -20.50
C LYS A 47 -10.06 4.61 -19.47
N SER A 48 -9.91 3.78 -18.42
CA SER A 48 -8.84 3.95 -17.45
C SER A 48 -7.68 3.04 -17.81
N PRO A 49 -6.50 3.58 -18.16
CA PRO A 49 -5.34 2.76 -18.51
C PRO A 49 -4.72 2.10 -17.25
N TYR A 50 -5.05 2.59 -16.07
CA TYR A 50 -4.44 2.16 -14.81
C TYR A 50 -5.15 0.98 -14.18
N SER A 51 -4.39 0.13 -13.50
CA SER A 51 -4.88 -0.83 -12.52
C SER A 51 -4.78 -0.19 -11.13
N ILE A 52 -5.86 -0.25 -10.36
CA ILE A 52 -5.95 0.44 -9.07
C ILE A 52 -6.45 -0.55 -8.02
N ASP A 53 -5.66 -0.70 -6.96
CA ASP A 53 -6.07 -1.40 -5.74
C ASP A 53 -6.25 -0.39 -4.61
N LEU A 54 -7.33 -0.51 -3.86
CA LEU A 54 -7.68 0.39 -2.77
C LEU A 54 -8.10 -0.40 -1.52
N ASN A 55 -7.56 0.00 -0.38
CA ASN A 55 -8.00 -0.48 0.93
C ASN A 55 -7.94 0.65 1.97
N LEU A 56 -8.20 0.31 3.24
CA LEU A 56 -8.20 1.30 4.34
C LEU A 56 -6.84 2.00 4.52
N LEU A 57 -5.74 1.30 4.27
CA LEU A 57 -4.37 1.80 4.51
C LEU A 57 -3.85 2.66 3.36
N GLY A 58 -4.40 2.50 2.16
CA GLY A 58 -3.93 3.26 1.03
C GLY A 58 -4.41 2.73 -0.32
N ARG A 59 -3.77 3.24 -1.35
CA ARG A 59 -4.10 2.99 -2.74
C ARG A 59 -2.82 2.73 -3.54
N SER A 60 -2.84 1.77 -4.45
CA SER A 60 -1.79 1.59 -5.44
C SER A 60 -2.31 1.82 -6.84
N VAL A 61 -1.46 2.35 -7.71
CA VAL A 61 -1.75 2.59 -9.13
C VAL A 61 -0.60 2.04 -9.95
N GLU A 62 -0.92 1.16 -10.88
CA GLU A 62 0.04 0.52 -11.79
C GLU A 62 -0.53 0.40 -13.20
N ALA A 63 0.25 -0.10 -14.13
CA ALA A 63 -0.10 -0.35 -15.54
C ALA A 63 -0.25 0.92 -16.40
N GLY A 64 -0.62 0.74 -17.66
CA GLY A 64 -0.76 1.82 -18.63
C GLY A 64 0.55 2.56 -18.85
N PRO A 65 0.55 3.91 -18.86
CA PRO A 65 1.78 4.70 -19.03
C PRO A 65 2.89 4.41 -18.01
N LEU A 66 2.54 3.92 -16.82
CA LEU A 66 3.50 3.59 -15.75
C LEU A 66 4.30 2.30 -16.02
N GLU A 67 3.95 1.54 -17.05
CA GLU A 67 4.77 0.40 -17.48
C GLU A 67 6.14 0.83 -18.02
N ASP A 68 6.24 2.07 -18.52
CA ASP A 68 7.52 2.71 -18.80
C ASP A 68 8.02 3.43 -17.54
N PRO A 69 9.09 2.93 -16.89
CA PRO A 69 9.62 3.54 -15.65
C PRO A 69 10.09 5.00 -15.84
N MET A 70 10.31 5.43 -17.07
CA MET A 70 10.76 6.80 -17.38
C MET A 70 9.61 7.81 -17.45
N VAL A 71 8.36 7.33 -17.52
CA VAL A 71 7.19 8.20 -17.55
C VAL A 71 6.83 8.63 -16.14
N ALA A 72 6.85 9.94 -15.88
CA ALA A 72 6.41 10.48 -14.60
C ALA A 72 4.90 10.29 -14.40
N PRO A 73 4.44 9.97 -13.18
CA PRO A 73 3.01 9.85 -12.90
C PRO A 73 2.32 11.22 -13.07
N PRO A 74 1.25 11.30 -13.86
CA PRO A 74 0.47 12.53 -13.96
C PRO A 74 -0.32 12.76 -12.66
N GLU A 75 -0.66 14.04 -12.37
CA GLU A 75 -1.35 14.40 -11.12
C GLU A 75 -2.69 13.67 -10.93
N GLU A 76 -3.37 13.32 -12.01
CA GLU A 76 -4.65 12.62 -12.00
C GLU A 76 -4.61 11.20 -11.40
N VAL A 77 -3.43 10.61 -11.25
CA VAL A 77 -3.31 9.28 -10.59
C VAL A 77 -3.48 9.37 -9.08
N PHE A 78 -3.32 10.55 -8.49
CA PHE A 78 -3.45 10.77 -7.06
C PHE A 78 -4.90 11.11 -6.69
N ALA A 79 -5.43 10.46 -5.65
CA ALA A 79 -6.81 10.63 -5.21
C ALA A 79 -6.97 10.76 -3.69
N MET A 80 -5.93 10.39 -2.92
CA MET A 80 -5.96 10.47 -1.45
C MET A 80 -5.17 11.65 -0.90
N SER A 81 -4.37 12.30 -1.72
CA SER A 81 -3.48 13.39 -1.34
C SER A 81 -3.53 14.53 -2.35
N VAL A 82 -3.45 15.76 -1.87
CA VAL A 82 -3.32 16.94 -2.72
C VAL A 82 -1.89 17.10 -3.22
N SER A 83 -1.70 17.84 -4.33
CA SER A 83 -0.37 18.23 -4.79
C SER A 83 0.30 19.19 -3.78
N VAL A 84 1.62 19.32 -3.87
CA VAL A 84 2.38 20.28 -3.05
C VAL A 84 1.87 21.71 -3.26
N ASP A 85 1.53 22.07 -4.49
CA ASP A 85 1.01 23.42 -4.81
C ASP A 85 -0.40 23.68 -4.27
N ALA A 86 -1.19 22.62 -4.07
CA ALA A 86 -2.54 22.71 -3.51
C ALA A 86 -2.59 22.51 -2.00
N ALA A 87 -1.48 22.08 -1.40
CA ALA A 87 -1.40 21.91 0.05
C ALA A 87 -1.45 23.27 0.78
N PRO A 88 -1.97 23.30 2.03
CA PRO A 88 -1.94 24.52 2.85
C PRO A 88 -0.52 25.05 3.00
N SER A 89 -0.36 26.37 2.88
CA SER A 89 0.93 27.03 3.06
C SER A 89 1.41 27.09 4.52
N GLN A 90 0.49 26.85 5.46
CA GLN A 90 0.80 26.78 6.88
C GLN A 90 0.86 25.33 7.36
N SER A 91 1.87 25.03 8.18
CA SER A 91 1.98 23.74 8.85
C SER A 91 0.86 23.57 9.88
N GLN A 92 0.45 22.34 10.09
CA GLN A 92 -0.45 21.94 11.16
C GLN A 92 0.32 21.01 12.10
N GLU A 93 0.33 21.33 13.39
CA GLU A 93 0.79 20.42 14.43
C GLU A 93 -0.37 19.50 14.82
N ILE A 94 -0.05 18.21 15.01
CA ILE A 94 -1.00 17.22 15.50
C ILE A 94 -0.34 16.39 16.61
N GLU A 95 -1.14 15.97 17.58
CA GLU A 95 -0.71 15.07 18.64
C GLU A 95 -1.23 13.65 18.38
N ILE A 96 -0.35 12.66 18.35
CA ILE A 96 -0.72 11.25 18.20
C ILE A 96 -0.37 10.50 19.47
N GLY A 97 -1.39 9.99 20.18
CA GLY A 97 -1.19 9.18 21.39
C GLY A 97 -0.98 7.70 21.05
N PHE A 98 -0.01 7.09 21.73
CA PHE A 98 0.32 5.67 21.60
C PHE A 98 0.16 4.93 22.91
N GLU A 99 -0.38 3.70 22.87
CA GLU A 99 -0.41 2.77 24.01
C GLU A 99 0.19 1.42 23.56
N ALA A 100 1.24 0.98 24.24
CA ALA A 100 1.96 -0.25 23.88
C ALA A 100 2.34 -0.34 22.40
N GLY A 101 2.79 0.78 21.81
CA GLY A 101 3.18 0.89 20.41
C GLY A 101 2.02 1.03 19.40
N ASN A 102 0.76 1.00 19.85
CA ASN A 102 -0.39 1.17 18.98
C ASN A 102 -0.91 2.61 19.05
N PRO A 103 -1.20 3.27 17.91
CA PRO A 103 -1.82 4.59 17.92
C PRO A 103 -3.27 4.48 18.41
N VAL A 104 -3.67 5.31 19.36
CA VAL A 104 -4.98 5.24 20.02
C VAL A 104 -5.77 6.56 20.00
N SER A 105 -5.09 7.70 19.75
CA SER A 105 -5.75 9.01 19.72
C SER A 105 -5.06 9.96 18.75
N ILE A 106 -5.82 10.94 18.26
CA ILE A 106 -5.35 12.11 17.52
C ILE A 106 -5.90 13.36 18.21
N ASP A 107 -5.03 14.33 18.52
CA ASP A 107 -5.36 15.60 19.21
C ASP A 107 -6.18 15.37 20.50
N GLY A 108 -5.78 14.38 21.28
CA GLY A 108 -6.43 14.02 22.55
C GLY A 108 -7.75 13.23 22.38
N VAL A 109 -8.27 13.07 21.17
CA VAL A 109 -9.50 12.31 20.91
C VAL A 109 -9.17 10.83 20.68
N ARG A 110 -9.65 9.96 21.58
CA ARG A 110 -9.50 8.51 21.41
C ARG A 110 -10.43 8.00 20.31
N LEU A 111 -9.87 7.24 19.37
CA LEU A 111 -10.57 6.75 18.18
C LEU A 111 -10.47 5.23 18.09
N ALA A 112 -11.51 4.59 17.52
CA ALA A 112 -11.41 3.19 17.10
C ALA A 112 -10.37 3.05 15.96
N PRO A 113 -9.69 1.90 15.81
CA PRO A 113 -8.58 1.76 14.85
C PRO A 113 -8.91 2.19 13.42
N VAL A 114 -10.09 1.83 12.93
CA VAL A 114 -10.53 2.20 11.57
C VAL A 114 -10.73 3.71 11.44
N GLU A 115 -11.35 4.34 12.43
CA GLU A 115 -11.59 5.80 12.44
C GLU A 115 -10.28 6.58 12.59
N LEU A 116 -9.34 6.06 13.38
CA LEU A 116 -8.03 6.64 13.54
C LEU A 116 -7.26 6.66 12.20
N ILE A 117 -7.27 5.55 11.46
CA ILE A 117 -6.62 5.47 10.14
C ILE A 117 -7.31 6.41 9.14
N ARG A 118 -8.64 6.50 9.16
CA ARG A 118 -9.38 7.43 8.30
C ARG A 118 -9.03 8.88 8.58
N GLU A 119 -8.97 9.25 9.85
CA GLU A 119 -8.62 10.62 10.23
C GLU A 119 -7.14 10.93 9.90
N ALA A 120 -6.24 9.99 10.14
CA ALA A 120 -4.84 10.11 9.74
C ALA A 120 -4.70 10.27 8.21
N ASN A 121 -5.44 9.47 7.41
CA ASN A 121 -5.49 9.63 5.96
C ASN A 121 -5.98 11.02 5.54
N ARG A 122 -7.03 11.52 6.18
CA ARG A 122 -7.60 12.84 5.89
C ARG A 122 -6.58 13.95 6.19
N LEU A 123 -5.99 13.94 7.37
CA LEU A 123 -5.03 14.95 7.81
C LEU A 123 -3.77 14.96 6.93
N ALA A 124 -3.14 13.81 6.77
CA ALA A 124 -1.93 13.70 5.97
C ALA A 124 -2.18 14.00 4.48
N GLY A 125 -3.28 13.51 3.92
CA GLY A 125 -3.65 13.74 2.52
C GLY A 125 -3.91 15.21 2.21
N MET A 126 -4.55 15.95 3.11
CA MET A 126 -4.74 17.42 2.98
C MET A 126 -3.42 18.19 2.88
N HIS A 127 -2.35 17.68 3.47
CA HIS A 127 -1.02 18.28 3.45
C HIS A 127 -0.09 17.68 2.39
N GLY A 128 -0.62 16.89 1.45
CA GLY A 128 0.16 16.29 0.36
C GLY A 128 1.12 15.18 0.81
N ILE A 129 0.93 14.65 2.02
CA ILE A 129 1.76 13.56 2.58
C ILE A 129 1.22 12.22 2.09
N GLY A 130 2.14 11.27 1.86
CA GLY A 130 1.77 9.87 1.61
C GLY A 130 1.91 9.41 0.17
N ARG A 131 2.49 10.22 -0.73
CA ARG A 131 2.80 9.85 -2.11
C ARG A 131 4.14 9.11 -2.17
N LEU A 132 4.13 7.90 -2.69
CA LEU A 132 5.31 7.08 -2.89
C LEU A 132 5.38 6.68 -4.37
N ASP A 133 6.39 7.18 -5.06
CA ASP A 133 6.69 6.87 -6.45
C ASP A 133 7.93 5.97 -6.47
N MET A 134 7.76 4.73 -6.89
CA MET A 134 8.82 3.74 -6.75
C MET A 134 8.92 2.80 -7.95
N ILE A 135 10.12 2.29 -8.18
CA ILE A 135 10.35 1.18 -9.09
C ILE A 135 10.30 -0.11 -8.30
N GLU A 136 9.27 -0.89 -8.53
CA GLU A 136 9.08 -2.16 -7.84
C GLU A 136 9.93 -3.28 -8.46
N ASN A 137 10.53 -4.10 -7.59
CA ASN A 137 11.21 -5.33 -7.98
C ASN A 137 10.23 -6.50 -7.81
N ARG A 138 9.47 -6.80 -8.83
CA ARG A 138 8.54 -7.93 -8.76
C ARG A 138 9.27 -9.25 -8.56
N VAL A 139 8.71 -10.14 -7.75
CA VAL A 139 9.28 -11.47 -7.44
C VAL A 139 9.63 -12.26 -8.71
N VAL A 140 8.93 -12.01 -9.81
CA VAL A 140 9.17 -12.63 -11.12
C VAL A 140 10.28 -11.98 -11.94
N GLY A 141 11.00 -10.99 -11.39
CA GLY A 141 12.14 -10.34 -12.04
C GLY A 141 11.78 -9.18 -12.99
N ILE A 142 10.53 -8.79 -13.07
CA ILE A 142 10.08 -7.64 -13.84
C ILE A 142 10.13 -6.40 -12.96
N LYS A 143 10.56 -5.27 -13.54
CA LYS A 143 10.50 -3.95 -12.90
C LYS A 143 9.34 -3.17 -13.50
N SER A 144 8.61 -2.47 -12.65
CA SER A 144 7.52 -1.57 -13.03
C SER A 144 7.55 -0.34 -12.14
N ARG A 145 7.06 0.79 -12.66
CA ARG A 145 6.81 1.97 -11.83
C ARG A 145 5.44 1.84 -11.21
N GLU A 146 5.37 2.00 -9.91
CA GLU A 146 4.13 1.89 -9.15
C GLU A 146 4.00 3.09 -8.22
N ILE A 147 2.79 3.60 -8.14
CA ILE A 147 2.46 4.73 -7.28
C ILE A 147 1.62 4.22 -6.12
N TYR A 148 2.06 4.55 -4.92
CA TYR A 148 1.31 4.29 -3.71
C TYR A 148 0.89 5.60 -3.05
N GLU A 149 -0.33 5.65 -2.58
CA GLU A 149 -0.82 6.71 -1.71
C GLU A 149 -1.19 6.09 -0.37
N THR A 150 -0.44 6.41 0.67
CA THR A 150 -0.63 5.88 2.02
C THR A 150 -0.53 6.98 3.07
N PRO A 151 -1.38 8.02 3.00
CA PRO A 151 -1.22 9.23 3.82
C PRO A 151 -1.16 8.94 5.31
N GLY A 152 -2.19 8.29 5.84
CA GLY A 152 -2.29 8.01 7.27
C GLY A 152 -1.26 7.01 7.76
N LEU A 153 -0.98 5.97 6.96
CA LEU A 153 0.00 4.97 7.34
C LEU A 153 1.41 5.57 7.43
N LEU A 154 1.79 6.40 6.45
CA LEU A 154 3.09 7.08 6.47
C LEU A 154 3.21 8.02 7.68
N LEU A 155 2.16 8.81 7.96
CA LEU A 155 2.10 9.69 9.13
C LEU A 155 2.27 8.90 10.44
N LEU A 156 1.52 7.82 10.62
CA LEU A 156 1.55 7.01 11.84
C LEU A 156 2.89 6.29 12.03
N ILE A 157 3.48 5.76 10.95
CA ILE A 157 4.80 5.12 10.99
C ILE A 157 5.87 6.14 11.33
N GLN A 158 5.86 7.33 10.73
CA GLN A 158 6.82 8.38 11.02
C GLN A 158 6.74 8.81 12.49
N ALA A 159 5.54 9.07 13.00
CA ALA A 159 5.35 9.44 14.40
C ALA A 159 5.82 8.33 15.36
N HIS A 160 5.55 7.06 15.04
CA HIS A 160 6.02 5.94 15.82
C HIS A 160 7.55 5.82 15.82
N GLN A 161 8.21 6.02 14.67
CA GLN A 161 9.67 5.99 14.55
C GLN A 161 10.35 7.12 15.36
N GLU A 162 9.75 8.31 15.40
CA GLU A 162 10.24 9.41 16.24
C GLU A 162 10.12 9.06 17.73
N LEU A 163 9.00 8.45 18.13
CA LEU A 163 8.81 7.98 19.50
C LEU A 163 9.81 6.86 19.88
N GLU A 164 10.09 5.93 18.98
CA GLU A 164 11.11 4.90 19.17
C GLU A 164 12.51 5.51 19.30
N SER A 165 12.81 6.52 18.52
CA SER A 165 14.10 7.23 18.59
C SER A 165 14.30 7.92 19.93
N LEU A 166 13.21 8.31 20.60
CA LEU A 166 13.23 8.91 21.93
C LEU A 166 13.33 7.87 23.06
N THR A 167 12.72 6.69 22.87
CA THR A 167 12.50 5.71 23.94
C THR A 167 13.41 4.49 23.91
N LEU A 168 13.95 4.12 22.76
CA LEU A 168 14.80 2.94 22.59
C LEU A 168 16.29 3.29 22.67
N ALA A 169 17.06 2.38 23.26
CA ALA A 169 18.53 2.46 23.21
C ALA A 169 19.03 2.35 21.76
N ALA A 170 20.11 3.07 21.44
CA ALA A 170 20.61 3.21 20.07
C ALA A 170 21.02 1.88 19.40
N ASP A 171 21.52 0.92 20.17
CA ASP A 171 21.88 -0.41 19.68
C ASP A 171 20.63 -1.28 19.39
N VAL A 172 19.62 -1.18 20.25
CA VAL A 172 18.31 -1.83 20.03
C VAL A 172 17.67 -1.28 18.75
N LEU A 173 17.64 0.04 18.59
CA LEU A 173 17.06 0.67 17.41
C LEU A 173 17.77 0.27 16.12
N ARG A 174 19.12 0.19 16.14
CA ARG A 174 19.89 -0.29 14.97
C ARG A 174 19.57 -1.72 14.61
N THR A 175 19.49 -2.60 15.59
CA THR A 175 19.14 -4.02 15.37
C THR A 175 17.72 -4.16 14.85
N LYS A 176 16.77 -3.44 15.45
CA LYS A 176 15.37 -3.42 15.02
C LYS A 176 15.24 -3.04 13.55
N ARG A 177 15.89 -1.96 13.09
CA ARG A 177 15.85 -1.52 11.69
C ARG A 177 16.36 -2.57 10.71
N GLN A 178 17.38 -3.34 11.07
CA GLN A 178 17.88 -4.45 10.23
C GLN A 178 16.86 -5.59 10.13
N LEU A 179 16.22 -5.93 11.25
CA LEU A 179 15.17 -6.96 11.28
C LEU A 179 13.90 -6.53 10.53
N GLU A 180 13.52 -5.25 10.61
CA GLU A 180 12.40 -4.69 9.86
C GLU A 180 12.57 -4.84 8.35
N MET A 181 13.76 -4.59 7.82
CA MET A 181 14.05 -4.78 6.40
C MET A 181 13.88 -6.24 5.98
N GLN A 182 14.43 -7.18 6.75
CA GLN A 182 14.28 -8.62 6.48
C GLN A 182 12.81 -9.06 6.56
N TRP A 183 12.10 -8.55 7.54
CA TRP A 183 10.67 -8.83 7.72
C TRP A 183 9.85 -8.29 6.55
N ALA A 184 10.13 -7.07 6.11
CA ALA A 184 9.47 -6.45 4.97
C ALA A 184 9.65 -7.27 3.68
N ASP A 185 10.87 -7.76 3.41
CA ASP A 185 11.16 -8.62 2.26
C ASP A 185 10.37 -9.93 2.32
N LEU A 186 10.28 -10.56 3.48
CA LEU A 186 9.52 -11.79 3.66
C LEU A 186 8.02 -11.57 3.48
N VAL A 187 7.49 -10.45 4.01
CA VAL A 187 6.08 -10.08 3.81
C VAL A 187 5.79 -9.81 2.32
N TYR A 188 6.67 -9.07 1.65
CA TYR A 188 6.54 -8.78 0.23
C TYR A 188 6.49 -10.04 -0.62
N GLN A 189 7.31 -11.04 -0.30
CA GLN A 189 7.37 -12.32 -0.99
C GLN A 189 6.25 -13.30 -0.59
N GLY A 190 5.43 -12.98 0.39
CA GLY A 190 4.39 -13.88 0.92
C GLY A 190 4.92 -14.98 1.84
N LEU A 191 6.14 -14.84 2.35
CA LEU A 191 6.85 -15.83 3.17
C LEU A 191 6.69 -15.60 4.68
N TRP A 192 5.93 -14.62 5.10
CA TRP A 192 5.78 -14.28 6.52
C TRP A 192 5.10 -15.37 7.36
N PHE A 193 4.36 -16.30 6.75
CA PHE A 193 3.80 -17.49 7.41
C PHE A 193 4.79 -18.66 7.50
N GLY A 194 5.95 -18.59 6.87
CA GLY A 194 6.98 -19.59 6.87
C GLY A 194 8.08 -19.29 7.89
N PRO A 195 9.20 -18.68 7.48
CA PRO A 195 10.38 -18.48 8.36
C PRO A 195 10.16 -17.49 9.49
N LEU A 196 9.11 -16.67 9.46
CA LEU A 196 8.78 -15.72 10.55
C LEU A 196 7.84 -16.31 11.61
N LYS A 197 7.41 -17.53 11.47
CA LYS A 197 6.60 -18.27 12.41
C LYS A 197 7.50 -19.13 13.31
#